data_8d43c0a927f7a857d01a7ada16b97879
#
_entry.id   8d43c0a927f7a857d01a7ada16b97879
#
_cell.length_a   1.000
_cell.length_b   1.000
_cell.length_c   1.000
_cell.angle_alpha   90.00
_cell.angle_beta   90.00
_cell.angle_gamma   90.00
#
_symmetry.space_group_name_H-M   'P 1'
#
loop_
_entity.id
_entity.type
_entity.pdbx_description
1 polymer ?
#
loop_
_entity_poly.entity_id
_entity_poly.type
_entity_poly.pdbx_seq_one_letter_code
_entity_poly.pdbx_strand_id
1 'polypeptide(L)'
;MIVNPHAIPSRMTIGHLIEAILSKVASLNGNEGDATPFQGQTVEYISNQLHDLGYQRYGNEVMYNGFTGKRMEVMIFLNPTYYQRLKHMVGDKIHSRGRGPTQILTRQPTEGRARDGGLRFGEMERDCMVSHGAARFLKERLFDVSDCYRVHVCNTCGLFCEANLLECKYFCRRCDSAENIC
;
A
#
# COMPACT_ATOMS: atom_id res chain seq x y z
N MET A 1 2.26 21.73 9.51
CA MET A 1 2.50 20.60 8.60
C MET A 1 2.91 21.15 7.24
N ILE A 2 3.87 20.53 6.56
CA ILE A 2 4.30 20.89 5.21
C ILE A 2 3.79 19.82 4.27
N VAL A 3 3.17 20.23 3.17
CA VAL A 3 2.64 19.33 2.15
C VAL A 3 3.29 19.59 0.79
N ASN A 4 3.41 18.54 -0.01
CA ASN A 4 3.93 18.66 -1.37
C ASN A 4 2.84 19.27 -2.28
N PRO A 5 3.10 20.38 -2.97
CA PRO A 5 2.13 21.02 -3.87
C PRO A 5 1.72 20.12 -5.06
N HIS A 6 2.54 19.14 -5.46
CA HIS A 6 2.20 18.20 -6.52
C HIS A 6 1.02 17.25 -6.17
N ALA A 7 0.59 17.22 -4.91
CA ALA A 7 -0.61 16.48 -4.53
C ALA A 7 -1.92 17.14 -5.02
N ILE A 8 -1.89 18.41 -5.42
CA ILE A 8 -3.09 19.19 -5.76
C ILE A 8 -3.50 19.10 -7.23
N PRO A 9 -2.59 19.30 -8.22
CA PRO A 9 -2.99 19.42 -9.64
C PRO A 9 -3.62 18.13 -10.19
N SER A 10 -3.02 16.98 -9.91
CA SER A 10 -3.49 15.69 -10.41
C SER A 10 -4.84 15.26 -9.80
N ARG A 11 -5.14 15.72 -8.60
CA ARG A 11 -6.39 15.43 -7.87
C ARG A 11 -7.45 16.52 -8.02
N MET A 12 -7.09 17.65 -8.63
CA MET A 12 -7.98 18.80 -8.86
C MET A 12 -8.65 19.31 -7.56
N THR A 13 -7.96 19.24 -6.42
CA THR A 13 -8.49 19.64 -5.11
C THR A 13 -8.37 21.14 -4.88
N ILE A 14 -8.92 21.95 -5.78
CA ILE A 14 -8.86 23.43 -5.69
C ILE A 14 -9.66 23.94 -4.50
N GLY A 15 -10.77 23.27 -4.16
CA GLY A 15 -11.57 23.60 -2.99
C GLY A 15 -10.79 23.61 -1.68
N HIS A 16 -9.76 22.75 -1.57
CA HIS A 16 -8.86 22.72 -0.40
C HIS A 16 -8.06 24.03 -0.25
N LEU A 17 -7.61 24.62 -1.34
CA LEU A 17 -6.91 25.92 -1.33
C LEU A 17 -7.85 27.07 -0.94
N ILE A 18 -9.06 27.05 -1.46
CA ILE A 18 -10.10 28.06 -1.16
C ILE A 18 -10.49 27.94 0.32
N GLU A 19 -10.72 26.72 0.83
CA GLU A 19 -10.95 26.45 2.25
C GLU A 19 -9.85 27.05 3.12
N ALA A 20 -8.60 26.86 2.77
CA ALA A 20 -7.46 27.35 3.53
C ALA A 20 -7.46 28.88 3.67
N ILE A 21 -7.75 29.61 2.60
CA ILE A 21 -7.85 31.08 2.63
C ILE A 21 -9.07 31.52 3.42
N LEU A 22 -10.24 30.93 3.18
CA LEU A 22 -11.47 31.25 3.90
C LEU A 22 -11.33 31.00 5.40
N SER A 23 -10.70 29.88 5.77
CA SER A 23 -10.47 29.54 7.19
C SER A 23 -9.57 30.56 7.89
N LYS A 24 -8.59 31.12 7.18
CA LYS A 24 -7.75 32.19 7.70
C LYS A 24 -8.54 33.47 7.95
N VAL A 25 -9.37 33.88 6.99
CA VAL A 25 -10.26 35.05 7.14
C VAL A 25 -11.25 34.83 8.30
N ALA A 26 -11.88 33.67 8.34
CA ALA A 26 -12.84 33.31 9.37
C ALA A 26 -12.22 33.32 10.77
N SER A 27 -11.02 32.75 10.92
CA SER A 27 -10.31 32.72 12.21
C SER A 27 -9.88 34.09 12.70
N LEU A 28 -9.51 35.00 11.78
CA LEU A 28 -9.16 36.38 12.13
C LEU A 28 -10.37 37.23 12.49
N ASN A 29 -11.50 37.03 11.82
CA ASN A 29 -12.76 37.74 12.08
C ASN A 29 -13.56 37.15 13.26
N GLY A 30 -13.20 35.95 13.72
CA GLY A 30 -13.94 35.26 14.77
C GLY A 30 -15.31 34.72 14.32
N ASN A 31 -15.52 34.55 13.04
CA ASN A 31 -16.76 34.08 12.42
C ASN A 31 -16.56 32.71 11.76
N GLU A 32 -17.65 32.00 11.52
CA GLU A 32 -17.66 30.79 10.73
C GLU A 32 -17.66 31.12 9.23
N GLY A 33 -16.87 30.42 8.44
CA GLY A 33 -16.86 30.54 6.98
C GLY A 33 -17.96 29.70 6.34
N ASP A 34 -18.79 30.31 5.51
CA ASP A 34 -19.80 29.58 4.74
C ASP A 34 -19.17 28.93 3.50
N ALA A 35 -19.17 27.61 3.47
CA ALA A 35 -18.66 26.80 2.36
C ALA A 35 -19.77 26.02 1.64
N THR A 36 -21.00 26.50 1.69
CA THR A 36 -22.15 25.87 1.03
C THR A 36 -21.90 25.74 -0.48
N PRO A 37 -22.03 24.55 -1.06
CA PRO A 37 -21.80 24.33 -2.48
C PRO A 37 -22.73 25.19 -3.36
N PHE A 38 -22.22 25.67 -4.47
CA PHE A 38 -22.94 26.46 -5.49
C PHE A 38 -23.50 27.80 -5.02
N GLN A 39 -23.15 28.25 -3.83
CA GLN A 39 -23.46 29.60 -3.37
C GLN A 39 -22.22 30.49 -3.48
N GLY A 40 -22.41 31.65 -4.03
CA GLY A 40 -21.48 32.54 -4.67
C GLY A 40 -20.39 33.22 -3.84
N GLN A 41 -19.69 32.56 -2.96
CA GLN A 41 -18.45 33.11 -2.41
C GLN A 41 -17.33 33.00 -3.44
N THR A 42 -16.97 34.11 -4.08
CA THR A 42 -15.88 34.12 -5.04
C THR A 42 -14.53 34.23 -4.34
N VAL A 43 -13.48 33.69 -4.99
CA VAL A 43 -12.10 33.81 -4.49
C VAL A 43 -11.71 35.29 -4.30
N GLU A 44 -12.17 36.14 -5.17
CA GLU A 44 -11.89 37.59 -5.10
C GLU A 44 -12.49 38.23 -3.84
N TYR A 45 -13.71 37.86 -3.47
CA TYR A 45 -14.36 38.33 -2.24
C TYR A 45 -13.55 37.95 -1.01
N ILE A 46 -13.18 36.68 -0.91
CA ILE A 46 -12.39 36.13 0.22
C ILE A 46 -11.00 36.81 0.29
N SER A 47 -10.34 36.96 -0.85
CA SER A 47 -9.01 37.56 -0.92
C SER A 47 -9.01 39.04 -0.56
N ASN A 48 -10.08 39.77 -0.88
CA ASN A 48 -10.22 41.16 -0.49
C ASN A 48 -10.42 41.29 1.02
N GLN A 49 -11.23 40.44 1.63
CA GLN A 49 -11.39 40.41 3.08
C GLN A 49 -10.06 40.14 3.79
N LEU A 50 -9.26 39.22 3.24
CA LEU A 50 -7.93 38.91 3.81
C LEU A 50 -7.00 40.13 3.71
N HIS A 51 -7.06 40.85 2.59
CA HIS A 51 -6.28 42.06 2.40
C HIS A 51 -6.68 43.18 3.36
N ASP A 52 -7.98 43.36 3.59
CA ASP A 52 -8.50 44.40 4.50
C ASP A 52 -8.07 44.14 5.95
N LEU A 53 -7.78 42.86 6.29
CA LEU A 53 -7.20 42.48 7.56
C LEU A 53 -5.67 42.66 7.65
N GLY A 54 -5.04 43.21 6.60
CA GLY A 54 -3.61 43.50 6.55
C GLY A 54 -2.71 42.35 6.12
N TYR A 55 -3.29 41.28 5.60
CA TYR A 55 -2.55 40.11 5.07
C TYR A 55 -2.41 40.15 3.55
N GLN A 56 -1.53 39.32 3.03
CA GLN A 56 -1.40 39.17 1.59
C GLN A 56 -2.64 38.48 1.00
N ARG A 57 -3.17 38.99 -0.11
CA ARG A 57 -4.45 38.58 -0.72
C ARG A 57 -4.64 37.08 -0.93
N TYR A 58 -3.57 36.39 -1.27
CA TYR A 58 -3.60 34.95 -1.61
C TYR A 58 -3.04 34.05 -0.50
N GLY A 59 -2.95 34.57 0.72
CA GLY A 59 -2.58 33.77 1.90
C GLY A 59 -1.10 33.42 1.99
N ASN A 60 -0.24 34.11 1.23
CA ASN A 60 1.20 33.92 1.35
C ASN A 60 1.75 34.69 2.55
N GLU A 61 2.74 34.11 3.21
CA GLU A 61 3.40 34.74 4.36
C GLU A 61 4.92 34.76 4.18
N VAL A 62 5.54 35.74 4.83
CA VAL A 62 6.98 35.85 4.92
C VAL A 62 7.48 34.97 6.05
N MET A 63 8.44 34.12 5.76
CA MET A 63 9.08 33.25 6.73
C MET A 63 10.58 33.44 6.78
N TYR A 64 11.19 33.01 7.90
CA TYR A 64 12.61 33.09 8.15
C TYR A 64 13.21 31.69 8.29
N ASN A 65 14.41 31.52 7.76
CA ASN A 65 15.13 30.26 7.88
C ASN A 65 15.57 30.07 9.33
N GLY A 66 15.15 28.97 9.96
CA GLY A 66 15.44 28.67 11.36
C GLY A 66 16.92 28.43 11.68
N PHE A 67 17.76 28.10 10.70
CA PHE A 67 19.20 27.92 10.88
C PHE A 67 19.99 29.24 10.75
N THR A 68 19.63 30.07 9.77
CA THR A 68 20.41 31.26 9.42
C THR A 68 19.79 32.57 9.93
N GLY A 69 18.54 32.55 10.36
CA GLY A 69 17.78 33.74 10.74
C GLY A 69 17.45 34.68 9.58
N LYS A 70 17.80 34.32 8.34
CA LYS A 70 17.55 35.17 7.17
C LYS A 70 16.11 35.01 6.66
N ARG A 71 15.54 36.12 6.21
CA ARG A 71 14.27 36.11 5.51
C ARG A 71 14.34 35.24 4.25
N MET A 72 13.34 34.41 4.04
CA MET A 72 13.21 33.60 2.84
C MET A 72 12.52 34.39 1.73
N GLU A 73 13.14 34.46 0.56
CA GLU A 73 12.60 35.15 -0.61
C GLU A 73 11.72 34.19 -1.44
N VAL A 74 10.70 33.63 -0.79
CA VAL A 74 9.76 32.69 -1.42
C VAL A 74 8.33 33.00 -0.98
N MET A 75 7.37 32.69 -1.85
CA MET A 75 5.95 32.74 -1.50
C MET A 75 5.55 31.46 -0.76
N ILE A 76 5.31 31.58 0.53
CA ILE A 76 4.91 30.45 1.36
C ILE A 76 3.41 30.57 1.65
N PHE A 77 2.62 29.67 1.05
CA PHE A 77 1.19 29.57 1.32
C PHE A 77 0.98 28.91 2.68
N LEU A 78 0.62 29.69 3.68
CA LEU A 78 0.41 29.24 5.06
C LEU A 78 -0.96 29.65 5.56
N ASN A 79 -1.85 28.69 5.67
CA ASN A 79 -3.23 28.94 6.10
C ASN A 79 -3.72 27.75 6.93
N PRO A 80 -4.67 27.96 7.88
CA PRO A 80 -5.27 26.89 8.62
C PRO A 80 -6.22 26.06 7.74
N THR A 81 -6.17 24.73 7.92
CA THR A 81 -7.10 23.82 7.27
C THR A 81 -7.62 22.80 8.28
N TYR A 82 -8.83 22.29 8.03
CA TYR A 82 -9.39 21.23 8.83
C TYR A 82 -8.68 19.90 8.54
N TYR A 83 -8.13 19.30 9.58
CA TYR A 83 -7.33 18.10 9.45
C TYR A 83 -7.80 17.01 10.39
N GLN A 84 -7.90 15.78 9.89
CA GLN A 84 -8.35 14.64 10.68
C GLN A 84 -7.25 13.57 10.76
N ARG A 85 -6.99 13.09 11.97
CA ARG A 85 -6.19 11.88 12.15
C ARG A 85 -7.04 10.66 11.82
N LEU A 86 -6.56 9.82 10.91
CA LEU A 86 -7.24 8.60 10.55
C LEU A 86 -6.79 7.43 11.43
N LYS A 87 -7.62 6.40 11.50
CA LYS A 87 -7.41 5.21 12.32
C LYS A 87 -6.33 4.25 11.81
N HIS A 88 -5.82 4.46 10.60
CA HIS A 88 -4.87 3.57 9.95
C HIS A 88 -3.49 3.69 10.58
N MET A 89 -3.18 2.79 11.50
CA MET A 89 -1.89 2.72 12.20
C MET A 89 -1.01 1.59 11.67
N VAL A 90 0.30 1.75 11.81
CA VAL A 90 1.28 0.75 11.36
C VAL A 90 1.07 -0.60 12.05
N GLY A 91 0.76 -0.61 13.36
CA GLY A 91 0.49 -1.83 14.12
C GLY A 91 -0.62 -2.69 13.54
N ASP A 92 -1.64 -2.05 12.94
CA ASP A 92 -2.77 -2.77 12.32
C ASP A 92 -2.47 -3.29 10.90
N LYS A 93 -1.38 -2.84 10.29
CA LYS A 93 -1.02 -3.19 8.91
C LYS A 93 0.24 -4.05 8.81
N ILE A 94 1.10 -4.02 9.83
CA ILE A 94 2.32 -4.81 9.83
C ILE A 94 1.99 -6.30 9.75
N HIS A 95 2.62 -6.97 8.83
CA HIS A 95 2.43 -8.40 8.64
C HIS A 95 3.73 -9.05 8.15
N SER A 96 4.06 -10.19 8.71
CA SER A 96 5.17 -11.02 8.27
C SER A 96 4.80 -12.48 8.42
N ARG A 97 5.34 -13.32 7.55
CA ARG A 97 5.14 -14.76 7.61
C ARG A 97 6.41 -15.50 7.21
N GLY A 98 6.78 -16.50 7.97
CA GLY A 98 7.72 -17.53 7.54
C GLY A 98 6.96 -18.76 7.01
N ARG A 99 6.76 -19.75 7.87
CA ARG A 99 5.86 -20.92 7.63
C ARG A 99 4.61 -20.74 8.45
N GLY A 100 3.47 -21.19 7.93
CA GLY A 100 2.20 -21.08 8.62
C GLY A 100 1.11 -21.93 7.97
N PRO A 101 -0.17 -21.66 8.25
CA PRO A 101 -1.28 -22.46 7.78
C PRO A 101 -1.39 -22.44 6.25
N THR A 102 -1.84 -23.56 5.70
CA THR A 102 -2.05 -23.75 4.26
C THR A 102 -3.52 -24.01 3.96
N GLN A 103 -3.94 -23.72 2.74
CA GLN A 103 -5.28 -24.05 2.25
C GLN A 103 -5.42 -25.57 2.06
N ILE A 104 -6.59 -26.11 2.35
CA ILE A 104 -6.85 -27.53 2.23
C ILE A 104 -6.85 -27.99 0.77
N LEU A 105 -7.46 -27.22 -0.13
CA LEU A 105 -7.62 -27.60 -1.53
C LEU A 105 -6.32 -27.45 -2.33
N THR A 106 -5.72 -26.26 -2.29
CA THR A 106 -4.54 -25.94 -3.11
C THR A 106 -3.23 -26.27 -2.43
N ARG A 107 -3.24 -26.50 -1.11
CA ARG A 107 -2.04 -26.68 -0.25
C ARG A 107 -1.06 -25.52 -0.34
N GLN A 108 -1.50 -24.39 -0.86
CA GLN A 108 -0.74 -23.14 -0.86
C GLN A 108 -0.94 -22.38 0.45
N PRO A 109 -0.03 -21.45 0.81
CA PRO A 109 -0.23 -20.58 1.95
C PRO A 109 -1.58 -19.88 1.91
N THR A 110 -2.23 -19.73 3.07
CA THR A 110 -3.49 -18.97 3.19
C THR A 110 -3.26 -17.51 2.78
N GLU A 111 -4.32 -16.81 2.46
CA GLU A 111 -4.31 -15.39 2.13
C GLU A 111 -4.87 -14.57 3.30
N GLY A 112 -4.31 -13.38 3.50
CA GLY A 112 -4.78 -12.39 4.45
C GLY A 112 -4.06 -12.41 5.80
N ARG A 113 -3.80 -11.22 6.33
CA ARG A 113 -3.11 -10.99 7.61
C ARG A 113 -3.81 -11.68 8.79
N ALA A 114 -5.15 -11.66 8.81
CA ALA A 114 -5.94 -12.24 9.91
C ALA A 114 -5.81 -13.77 10.03
N ARG A 115 -5.39 -14.44 8.95
CA ARG A 115 -5.21 -15.89 8.89
C ARG A 115 -3.74 -16.31 8.94
N ASP A 116 -2.86 -15.42 9.32
CA ASP A 116 -1.41 -15.63 9.22
C ASP A 116 -1.00 -16.04 7.79
N GLY A 117 -1.60 -15.38 6.81
CA GLY A 117 -1.42 -15.69 5.40
C GLY A 117 -0.10 -15.19 4.82
N GLY A 118 0.27 -15.74 3.68
CA GLY A 118 1.44 -15.33 2.92
C GLY A 118 1.19 -14.07 2.09
N LEU A 119 2.28 -13.52 1.58
CA LEU A 119 2.24 -12.47 0.58
C LEU A 119 2.15 -13.09 -0.81
N ARG A 120 1.42 -12.46 -1.71
CA ARG A 120 1.31 -12.93 -3.09
C ARG A 120 2.58 -12.58 -3.87
N PHE A 121 3.24 -13.59 -4.39
CA PHE A 121 4.28 -13.46 -5.39
C PHE A 121 3.63 -13.54 -6.77
N GLY A 122 3.29 -12.37 -7.33
CA GLY A 122 2.54 -12.27 -8.57
C GLY A 122 3.37 -12.54 -9.83
N GLU A 123 2.72 -12.47 -10.98
CA GLU A 123 3.35 -12.70 -12.28
C GLU A 123 4.40 -11.62 -12.62
N MET A 124 4.13 -10.37 -12.27
CA MET A 124 5.06 -9.26 -12.50
C MET A 124 6.32 -9.40 -11.63
N GLU A 125 6.20 -9.86 -10.39
CA GLU A 125 7.33 -10.16 -9.51
C GLU A 125 8.17 -11.32 -10.06
N ARG A 126 7.52 -12.35 -10.62
CA ARG A 126 8.21 -13.43 -11.34
C ARG A 126 9.03 -12.89 -12.51
N ASP A 127 8.45 -12.03 -13.33
CA ASP A 127 9.11 -11.45 -14.50
C ASP A 127 10.35 -10.64 -14.10
N CYS A 128 10.24 -9.89 -13.02
CA CYS A 128 11.36 -9.16 -12.43
C CYS A 128 12.51 -10.11 -12.02
N MET A 129 12.19 -11.20 -11.33
CA MET A 129 13.20 -12.18 -10.90
C MET A 129 13.81 -12.98 -12.06
N VAL A 130 13.04 -13.24 -13.10
CA VAL A 130 13.55 -13.85 -14.33
C VAL A 130 14.58 -12.94 -15.00
N SER A 131 14.29 -11.65 -15.09
CA SER A 131 15.23 -10.67 -15.67
C SER A 131 16.54 -10.55 -14.86
N HIS A 132 16.49 -10.75 -13.55
CA HIS A 132 17.66 -10.82 -12.68
C HIS A 132 18.43 -12.15 -12.78
N GLY A 133 17.88 -13.18 -13.41
CA GLY A 133 18.49 -14.51 -13.46
C GLY A 133 18.49 -15.26 -12.12
N ALA A 134 17.63 -14.89 -11.18
CA ALA A 134 17.57 -15.45 -9.82
C ALA A 134 16.80 -16.79 -9.77
N ALA A 135 17.26 -17.80 -10.51
CA ALA A 135 16.56 -19.08 -10.69
C ALA A 135 16.35 -19.85 -9.38
N ARG A 136 17.34 -19.87 -8.50
CA ARG A 136 17.24 -20.56 -7.20
C ARG A 136 16.20 -19.92 -6.27
N PHE A 137 16.15 -18.59 -6.26
CA PHE A 137 15.15 -17.83 -5.51
C PHE A 137 13.75 -18.10 -6.07
N LEU A 138 13.58 -18.11 -7.39
CA LEU A 138 12.31 -18.45 -8.03
C LEU A 138 11.83 -19.85 -7.67
N LYS A 139 12.72 -20.84 -7.73
CA LYS A 139 12.40 -22.21 -7.33
C LYS A 139 11.93 -22.27 -5.87
N GLU A 140 12.65 -21.61 -4.97
CA GLU A 140 12.24 -21.53 -3.56
C GLU A 140 10.84 -20.93 -3.41
N ARG A 141 10.58 -19.77 -4.02
CA ARG A 141 9.31 -19.04 -3.85
C ARG A 141 8.12 -19.71 -4.52
N LEU A 142 8.30 -20.27 -5.70
CA LEU A 142 7.21 -20.86 -6.48
C LEU A 142 6.96 -22.34 -6.18
N PHE A 143 7.93 -23.02 -5.59
CA PHE A 143 7.84 -24.45 -5.33
C PHE A 143 8.07 -24.80 -3.87
N ASP A 144 9.28 -24.60 -3.32
CA ASP A 144 9.66 -25.16 -2.01
C ASP A 144 8.83 -24.61 -0.84
N VAL A 145 8.47 -23.33 -0.86
CA VAL A 145 7.67 -22.67 0.20
C VAL A 145 6.20 -22.47 -0.19
N SER A 146 5.78 -22.92 -1.37
CA SER A 146 4.41 -22.80 -1.87
C SER A 146 3.67 -24.12 -1.72
N ASP A 147 3.69 -24.94 -2.74
CA ASP A 147 2.89 -26.16 -2.86
C ASP A 147 3.71 -27.37 -3.35
N CYS A 148 4.96 -27.48 -2.90
CA CYS A 148 5.81 -28.60 -3.30
C CYS A 148 5.17 -29.92 -2.91
N TYR A 149 5.13 -30.83 -3.88
CA TYR A 149 4.60 -32.16 -3.70
C TYR A 149 5.45 -33.20 -4.42
N ARG A 150 5.63 -34.36 -3.82
CA ARG A 150 6.30 -35.51 -4.42
C ARG A 150 5.33 -36.66 -4.56
N VAL A 151 5.37 -37.31 -5.68
CA VAL A 151 4.62 -38.53 -5.96
C VAL A 151 5.56 -39.64 -6.39
N HIS A 152 5.21 -40.87 -6.07
CA HIS A 152 5.91 -42.05 -6.56
C HIS A 152 5.18 -42.57 -7.78
N VAL A 153 5.93 -42.91 -8.83
CA VAL A 153 5.40 -43.35 -10.11
C VAL A 153 5.98 -44.73 -10.44
N CYS A 154 5.13 -45.63 -10.91
CA CYS A 154 5.57 -46.91 -11.41
C CYS A 154 6.23 -46.75 -12.80
N ASN A 155 7.48 -47.16 -12.94
CA ASN A 155 8.22 -47.09 -14.20
C ASN A 155 7.66 -48.04 -15.28
N THR A 156 6.92 -49.08 -14.85
CA THR A 156 6.35 -50.04 -15.81
C THR A 156 5.06 -49.55 -16.44
N CYS A 157 4.15 -48.94 -15.67
CA CYS A 157 2.84 -48.50 -16.17
C CYS A 157 2.61 -46.98 -16.18
N GLY A 158 3.51 -46.19 -15.60
CA GLY A 158 3.42 -44.73 -15.54
C GLY A 158 2.34 -44.16 -14.62
N LEU A 159 1.68 -44.99 -13.80
CA LEU A 159 0.66 -44.55 -12.87
C LEU A 159 1.23 -44.19 -11.50
N PHE A 160 0.50 -43.35 -10.77
CA PHE A 160 0.83 -43.03 -9.37
C PHE A 160 0.72 -44.26 -8.51
N CYS A 161 1.69 -44.44 -7.62
CA CYS A 161 1.76 -45.55 -6.69
C CYS A 161 1.39 -45.12 -5.28
N GLU A 162 0.91 -46.07 -4.51
CA GLU A 162 0.74 -45.88 -3.07
C GLU A 162 2.14 -45.90 -2.43
N ALA A 163 2.39 -44.87 -1.60
CA ALA A 163 3.65 -44.77 -0.88
C ALA A 163 3.38 -44.48 0.59
N ASN A 164 3.79 -45.42 1.46
CA ASN A 164 3.87 -45.18 2.88
C ASN A 164 5.33 -44.85 3.21
N LEU A 165 5.62 -43.56 3.34
CA LEU A 165 6.97 -43.06 3.61
C LEU A 165 7.49 -43.44 4.99
N LEU A 166 6.59 -43.66 5.98
CA LEU A 166 6.98 -44.04 7.34
C LEU A 166 7.49 -45.46 7.40
N GLU A 167 6.87 -46.38 6.66
CA GLU A 167 7.24 -47.80 6.60
C GLU A 167 8.11 -48.13 5.39
N CYS A 168 8.44 -47.13 4.55
CA CYS A 168 9.18 -47.33 3.30
C CYS A 168 8.56 -48.39 2.38
N LYS A 169 7.22 -48.46 2.36
CA LYS A 169 6.49 -49.42 1.52
C LYS A 169 5.89 -48.70 0.32
N TYR A 170 6.11 -49.27 -0.83
CA TYR A 170 5.59 -48.74 -2.09
C TYR A 170 4.83 -49.85 -2.82
N PHE A 171 3.71 -49.55 -3.44
CA PHE A 171 2.90 -50.52 -4.13
C PHE A 171 2.17 -49.92 -5.35
N CYS A 172 2.28 -50.57 -6.48
CA CYS A 172 1.55 -50.22 -7.70
C CYS A 172 0.32 -51.12 -7.86
N ARG A 173 -0.89 -50.59 -7.69
CA ARG A 173 -2.13 -51.37 -7.82
C ARG A 173 -2.35 -51.96 -9.20
N ARG A 174 -1.87 -51.34 -10.27
CA ARG A 174 -2.08 -51.82 -11.64
C ARG A 174 -1.15 -52.98 -11.98
N CYS A 175 0.10 -52.88 -11.57
CA CYS A 175 1.12 -53.90 -11.85
C CYS A 175 1.17 -55.01 -10.76
N ASP A 176 0.43 -54.78 -9.65
CA ASP A 176 0.40 -55.67 -8.47
C ASP A 176 1.82 -55.96 -7.94
N SER A 177 2.68 -54.97 -7.96
CA SER A 177 4.08 -55.10 -7.60
C SER A 177 4.61 -53.93 -6.80
N ALA A 178 5.61 -54.17 -5.96
CA ALA A 178 6.37 -53.19 -5.21
C ALA A 178 7.68 -52.80 -5.88
N GLU A 179 8.00 -53.40 -7.01
CA GLU A 179 9.22 -53.17 -7.73
C GLU A 179 9.11 -52.05 -8.80
N ASN A 180 10.21 -51.46 -9.18
CA ASN A 180 10.27 -50.40 -10.21
C ASN A 180 9.45 -49.13 -9.93
N ILE A 181 9.39 -48.72 -8.65
CA ILE A 181 8.74 -47.45 -8.23
C ILE A 181 9.82 -46.44 -7.91
N CYS A 182 9.70 -45.21 -8.49
CA CYS A 182 10.62 -44.09 -8.27
C CYS A 182 9.93 -42.89 -7.65
#